data_60cd83ca6846bc57f4569de8b5add3c5
#
_entry.id   60cd83ca6846bc57f4569de8b5add3c5
#
_cell.length_a   1.000
_cell.length_b   1.000
_cell.length_c   1.000
_cell.angle_alpha   90.00
_cell.angle_beta   90.00
_cell.angle_gamma   90.00
#
_symmetry.space_group_name_H-M   'P 1'
#
loop_
_entity.id
_entity.type
_entity.pdbx_description
1 polymer ?
#
loop_
_entity_poly.entity_id
_entity_poly.type
_entity_poly.pdbx_seq_one_letter_code
_entity_poly.pdbx_strand_id
1 'polypeptide(L)'
;AVENSISGDAFRPGDILTARNGLTSEIGNTDAEGRLVLADALVAACEESPDILIDCATLTGAGRVALGTDVAAVFVNDDDVAAKLHVCSQQEMDHTWRLPLFKGYAKMLDSKIADMSNIGNAPYGGAITAALYLERFVTEGTKWIHVDFMAYNTASRPGRPEGGEAMGMRALFRLLKEKYGTK
;
A
#
# COMPACT_ATOMS: atom_id res chain seq x y z
N ALA A 1 19.76 -30.72 3.71
CA ALA A 1 19.01 -29.47 3.74
C ALA A 1 19.50 -28.60 2.58
N VAL A 2 18.57 -27.93 1.91
CA VAL A 2 18.92 -27.00 0.83
C VAL A 2 18.97 -25.60 1.44
N GLU A 3 20.08 -24.90 1.20
CA GLU A 3 20.23 -23.51 1.62
C GLU A 3 19.23 -22.59 0.88
N ASN A 4 18.95 -21.44 1.49
CA ASN A 4 18.23 -20.39 0.82
C ASN A 4 19.03 -19.92 -0.41
N SER A 5 18.37 -19.76 -1.55
CA SER A 5 19.03 -19.43 -2.82
C SER A 5 19.71 -18.06 -2.84
N ILE A 6 19.32 -17.13 -1.92
CA ILE A 6 19.85 -15.77 -1.87
C ILE A 6 20.99 -15.66 -0.84
N SER A 7 20.75 -16.06 0.39
CA SER A 7 21.74 -16.09 1.47
C SER A 7 21.23 -16.94 2.63
N GLY A 8 22.13 -17.33 3.52
CA GLY A 8 21.78 -18.02 4.77
C GLY A 8 20.90 -17.18 5.70
N ASP A 9 21.00 -15.84 5.63
CA ASP A 9 20.30 -14.90 6.47
C ASP A 9 18.96 -14.41 5.87
N ALA A 10 18.65 -14.80 4.63
CA ALA A 10 17.38 -14.42 4.01
C ALA A 10 16.21 -15.14 4.70
N PHE A 11 15.14 -14.40 4.98
CA PHE A 11 13.94 -14.95 5.63
C PHE A 11 13.21 -15.97 4.72
N ARG A 12 12.50 -16.89 5.35
CA ARG A 12 11.84 -18.04 4.73
C ARG A 12 10.39 -18.13 5.17
N PRO A 13 9.53 -18.84 4.44
CA PRO A 13 8.21 -19.17 4.95
C PRO A 13 8.28 -19.87 6.31
N GLY A 14 7.46 -19.40 7.26
CA GLY A 14 7.45 -19.86 8.65
C GLY A 14 8.36 -19.06 9.60
N ASP A 15 9.22 -18.19 9.10
CA ASP A 15 9.95 -17.25 9.94
C ASP A 15 9.00 -16.19 10.53
N ILE A 16 9.39 -15.65 11.68
CA ILE A 16 8.67 -14.55 12.34
C ILE A 16 9.57 -13.33 12.36
N LEU A 17 9.13 -12.25 11.75
CA LEU A 17 9.82 -10.96 11.76
C LEU A 17 9.14 -9.99 12.72
N THR A 18 9.95 -9.25 13.46
CA THR A 18 9.46 -8.19 14.36
C THR A 18 9.64 -6.84 13.69
N ALA A 19 8.54 -6.11 13.53
CA ALA A 19 8.54 -4.77 12.98
C ALA A 19 8.99 -3.73 14.02
N ARG A 20 9.27 -2.50 13.55
CA ARG A 20 9.74 -1.37 14.37
C ARG A 20 8.87 -1.09 15.61
N ASN A 21 7.55 -1.26 15.51
CA ASN A 21 6.62 -1.05 16.63
C ASN A 21 6.46 -2.28 17.54
N GLY A 22 7.22 -3.34 17.30
CA GLY A 22 7.18 -4.58 18.08
C GLY A 22 6.15 -5.61 17.61
N LEU A 23 5.27 -5.29 16.65
CA LEU A 23 4.36 -6.28 16.08
C LEU A 23 5.12 -7.33 15.28
N THR A 24 4.68 -8.58 15.40
CA THR A 24 5.30 -9.72 14.74
C THR A 24 4.50 -10.17 13.51
N SER A 25 5.22 -10.55 12.46
CA SER A 25 4.64 -11.06 11.21
C SER A 25 5.20 -12.44 10.87
N GLU A 26 4.31 -13.42 10.74
CA GLU A 26 4.65 -14.72 10.16
C GLU A 26 4.82 -14.58 8.65
N ILE A 27 5.89 -15.11 8.11
CA ILE A 27 6.17 -15.11 6.69
C ILE A 27 5.46 -16.30 6.04
N GLY A 28 4.40 -16.02 5.31
CA GLY A 28 3.70 -17.01 4.48
C GLY A 28 4.21 -17.05 3.04
N ASN A 29 4.70 -15.90 2.54
CA ASN A 29 5.27 -15.77 1.20
C ASN A 29 6.40 -14.74 1.21
N THR A 30 7.57 -15.12 0.74
CA THR A 30 8.75 -14.26 0.66
C THR A 30 8.65 -13.19 -0.44
N ASP A 31 7.76 -13.34 -1.42
CA ASP A 31 7.45 -12.35 -2.46
C ASP A 31 6.44 -11.28 -1.98
N ALA A 32 6.06 -11.31 -0.71
CA ALA A 32 5.29 -10.29 -0.03
C ALA A 32 6.19 -9.48 0.94
N GLU A 33 7.42 -9.20 0.56
CA GLU A 33 8.43 -8.48 1.34
C GLU A 33 8.18 -6.97 1.38
N GLY A 34 7.63 -6.41 0.30
CA GLY A 34 7.41 -4.97 0.16
C GLY A 34 6.59 -4.39 1.30
N ARG A 35 5.55 -5.09 1.75
CA ARG A 35 4.73 -4.66 2.88
C ARG A 35 5.46 -4.72 4.22
N LEU A 36 6.43 -5.60 4.38
CA LEU A 36 7.26 -5.69 5.59
C LEU A 36 8.16 -4.47 5.72
N VAL A 37 8.83 -4.10 4.63
CA VAL A 37 9.66 -2.88 4.56
C VAL A 37 8.81 -1.63 4.76
N LEU A 38 7.65 -1.58 4.08
CA LEU A 38 6.76 -0.42 4.16
C LEU A 38 6.15 -0.25 5.55
N ALA A 39 5.88 -1.36 6.27
CA ALA A 39 5.40 -1.32 7.65
C ALA A 39 6.33 -0.54 8.57
N ASP A 40 7.64 -0.81 8.53
CA ASP A 40 8.63 -0.09 9.33
C ASP A 40 8.74 1.39 8.96
N ALA A 41 8.64 1.70 7.65
CA ALA A 41 8.64 3.07 7.17
C ALA A 41 7.40 3.84 7.65
N LEU A 42 6.21 3.20 7.66
CA LEU A 42 4.97 3.80 8.16
C LEU A 42 5.05 4.10 9.66
N VAL A 43 5.59 3.17 10.46
CA VAL A 43 5.80 3.40 11.90
C VAL A 43 6.73 4.59 12.12
N ALA A 44 7.89 4.62 11.43
CA ALA A 44 8.84 5.72 11.55
C ALA A 44 8.23 7.07 11.15
N ALA A 45 7.41 7.10 10.08
CA ALA A 45 6.72 8.30 9.66
C ALA A 45 5.63 8.76 10.65
N CYS A 46 4.93 7.83 11.29
CA CYS A 46 3.93 8.15 12.31
C CYS A 46 4.55 8.75 13.58
N GLU A 47 5.80 8.42 13.91
CA GLU A 47 6.53 9.03 15.05
C GLU A 47 6.66 10.55 14.91
N GLU A 48 6.67 11.08 13.68
CA GLU A 48 6.68 12.51 13.39
C GLU A 48 5.30 13.18 13.50
N SER A 49 4.24 12.44 13.84
CA SER A 49 2.87 12.93 14.01
C SER A 49 2.36 13.75 12.81
N PRO A 50 2.40 13.24 11.59
CA PRO A 50 2.01 13.99 10.39
C PRO A 50 0.50 14.24 10.34
N ASP A 51 0.08 15.38 9.79
CA ASP A 51 -1.33 15.68 9.50
C ASP A 51 -1.96 14.71 8.50
N ILE A 52 -1.16 14.20 7.58
CA ILE A 52 -1.50 13.20 6.58
C ILE A 52 -0.28 12.39 6.22
N LEU A 53 -0.41 11.09 6.20
CA LEU A 53 0.62 10.15 5.79
C LEU A 53 0.25 9.59 4.42
N ILE A 54 1.19 9.61 3.48
CA ILE A 54 0.99 9.09 2.13
C ILE A 54 2.13 8.14 1.81
N ASP A 55 1.80 6.94 1.38
CA ASP A 55 2.76 6.01 0.83
C ASP A 55 2.34 5.53 -0.56
N CYS A 56 3.33 5.18 -1.37
CA CYS A 56 3.16 4.73 -2.74
C CYS A 56 4.00 3.49 -2.97
N ALA A 57 3.40 2.44 -3.48
CA ALA A 57 4.10 1.20 -3.77
C ALA A 57 3.51 0.47 -4.99
N THR A 58 4.32 -0.32 -5.67
CA THR A 58 3.87 -1.32 -6.64
C THR A 58 3.59 -2.64 -5.90
N LEU A 59 2.70 -2.57 -4.89
CA LEU A 59 2.62 -3.55 -3.83
C LEU A 59 1.99 -4.87 -4.27
N THR A 60 0.88 -4.80 -5.02
CA THR A 60 0.13 -6.01 -5.37
C THR A 60 -0.25 -6.10 -6.84
N GLY A 61 -0.26 -7.33 -7.37
CA GLY A 61 -0.89 -7.62 -8.65
C GLY A 61 -2.41 -7.54 -8.60
N ALA A 62 -3.00 -7.68 -7.41
CA ALA A 62 -4.45 -7.75 -7.24
C ALA A 62 -5.16 -6.43 -7.58
N GLY A 63 -4.54 -5.28 -7.27
CA GLY A 63 -5.05 -3.97 -7.69
C GLY A 63 -5.14 -3.86 -9.21
N ARG A 64 -4.12 -4.33 -9.92
CA ARG A 64 -4.08 -4.35 -11.40
C ARG A 64 -5.12 -5.29 -12.02
N VAL A 65 -5.38 -6.43 -11.40
CA VAL A 65 -6.44 -7.35 -11.85
C VAL A 65 -7.82 -6.68 -11.75
N ALA A 66 -8.06 -5.87 -10.73
CA ALA A 66 -9.34 -5.19 -10.53
C ALA A 66 -9.50 -3.95 -11.40
N LEU A 67 -8.44 -3.13 -11.56
CA LEU A 67 -8.53 -1.77 -12.11
C LEU A 67 -7.78 -1.59 -13.44
N GLY A 68 -7.04 -2.58 -13.90
CA GLY A 68 -6.16 -2.46 -15.05
C GLY A 68 -4.84 -1.76 -14.71
N THR A 69 -4.09 -1.37 -15.75
CA THR A 69 -2.74 -0.81 -15.60
C THR A 69 -2.72 0.71 -15.51
N ASP A 70 -3.81 1.38 -15.84
CA ASP A 70 -3.88 2.84 -15.98
C ASP A 70 -4.55 3.55 -14.80
N VAL A 71 -5.17 2.81 -13.89
CA VAL A 71 -5.87 3.33 -12.71
C VAL A 71 -5.17 2.82 -11.45
N ALA A 72 -4.66 3.74 -10.64
CA ALA A 72 -4.06 3.37 -9.36
C ALA A 72 -5.13 3.00 -8.33
N ALA A 73 -4.96 1.88 -7.62
CA ALA A 73 -5.76 1.58 -6.46
C ALA A 73 -5.34 2.49 -5.30
N VAL A 74 -6.30 3.08 -4.59
CA VAL A 74 -6.01 3.86 -3.39
C VAL A 74 -6.81 3.33 -2.22
N PHE A 75 -6.19 3.29 -1.06
CA PHE A 75 -6.82 2.98 0.22
C PHE A 75 -6.67 4.19 1.12
N VAL A 76 -7.77 4.64 1.69
CA VAL A 76 -7.82 5.87 2.49
C VAL A 76 -8.67 5.61 3.71
N ASN A 77 -8.13 5.91 4.90
CA ASN A 77 -8.81 5.69 6.18
C ASN A 77 -9.69 6.86 6.64
N ASP A 78 -9.76 7.95 5.85
CA ASP A 78 -10.57 9.14 6.11
C ASP A 78 -11.46 9.42 4.88
N ASP A 79 -12.78 9.48 5.07
CA ASP A 79 -13.72 9.60 3.96
C ASP A 79 -13.70 10.99 3.31
N ASP A 80 -13.43 12.07 4.07
CA ASP A 80 -13.32 13.41 3.51
C ASP A 80 -12.07 13.55 2.64
N VAL A 81 -10.96 12.96 3.08
CA VAL A 81 -9.72 12.90 2.29
C VAL A 81 -9.94 12.09 1.02
N ALA A 82 -10.62 10.95 1.12
CA ALA A 82 -10.92 10.12 -0.03
C ALA A 82 -11.80 10.83 -1.07
N ALA A 83 -12.84 11.54 -0.63
CA ALA A 83 -13.72 12.30 -1.50
C ALA A 83 -12.96 13.43 -2.23
N LYS A 84 -12.09 14.16 -1.51
CA LYS A 84 -11.25 15.21 -2.11
C LYS A 84 -10.24 14.63 -3.10
N LEU A 85 -9.57 13.53 -2.75
CA LEU A 85 -8.64 12.86 -3.66
C LEU A 85 -9.32 12.43 -4.95
N HIS A 86 -10.54 11.89 -4.86
CA HIS A 86 -11.31 11.52 -6.03
C HIS A 86 -11.56 12.72 -6.95
N VAL A 87 -11.98 13.88 -6.42
CA VAL A 87 -12.17 15.11 -7.20
C VAL A 87 -10.86 15.56 -7.84
N CYS A 88 -9.77 15.61 -7.08
CA CYS A 88 -8.43 15.96 -7.60
C CYS A 88 -7.98 15.02 -8.72
N SER A 89 -8.23 13.73 -8.57
CA SER A 89 -7.90 12.70 -9.57
C SER A 89 -8.63 12.96 -10.91
N GLN A 90 -9.92 13.31 -10.86
CA GLN A 90 -10.68 13.64 -12.06
C GLN A 90 -10.21 14.94 -12.71
N GLN A 91 -9.94 15.98 -11.92
CA GLN A 91 -9.50 17.28 -12.43
C GLN A 91 -8.11 17.23 -13.09
N GLU A 92 -7.21 16.39 -12.55
CA GLU A 92 -5.85 16.22 -13.09
C GLU A 92 -5.74 15.12 -14.16
N MET A 93 -6.84 14.43 -14.47
CA MET A 93 -6.85 13.25 -15.36
C MET A 93 -5.74 12.26 -14.98
N ASP A 94 -5.56 12.07 -13.65
CA ASP A 94 -4.58 11.18 -13.04
C ASP A 94 -5.36 10.16 -12.22
N HIS A 95 -5.84 9.13 -12.89
CA HIS A 95 -6.91 8.28 -12.43
C HIS A 95 -6.51 7.41 -11.24
N THR A 96 -7.23 7.63 -10.14
CA THR A 96 -7.17 6.78 -8.95
C THR A 96 -8.56 6.24 -8.62
N TRP A 97 -8.63 5.07 -8.01
CA TRP A 97 -9.90 4.51 -7.56
C TRP A 97 -9.78 3.93 -6.17
N ARG A 98 -10.67 4.38 -5.26
CA ARG A 98 -10.67 3.90 -3.88
C ARG A 98 -11.19 2.48 -3.81
N LEU A 99 -10.36 1.57 -3.28
CA LEU A 99 -10.78 0.26 -2.79
C LEU A 99 -11.02 0.32 -1.27
N PRO A 100 -11.92 -0.53 -0.73
CA PRO A 100 -12.30 -0.44 0.66
C PRO A 100 -11.25 -1.04 1.61
N LEU A 101 -11.05 -0.43 2.76
CA LEU A 101 -10.43 -1.06 3.93
C LEU A 101 -11.46 -1.92 4.66
N PHE A 102 -11.91 -3.00 4.01
CA PHE A 102 -12.99 -3.85 4.52
C PHE A 102 -12.54 -4.69 5.72
N LYS A 103 -12.85 -4.22 6.92
CA LYS A 103 -12.41 -4.83 8.20
C LYS A 103 -12.79 -6.30 8.36
N GLY A 104 -13.85 -6.77 7.69
CA GLY A 104 -14.23 -8.18 7.67
C GLY A 104 -13.15 -9.12 7.12
N TYR A 105 -12.20 -8.60 6.32
CA TYR A 105 -11.06 -9.36 5.80
C TYR A 105 -9.83 -9.34 6.73
N ALA A 106 -9.82 -8.57 7.81
CA ALA A 106 -8.69 -8.52 8.74
C ALA A 106 -8.32 -9.90 9.30
N LYS A 107 -9.33 -10.75 9.56
CA LYS A 107 -9.15 -12.14 10.01
C LYS A 107 -8.41 -13.04 9.01
N MET A 108 -8.32 -12.64 7.73
CA MET A 108 -7.54 -13.37 6.73
C MET A 108 -6.03 -13.25 6.97
N LEU A 109 -5.62 -12.30 7.77
CA LEU A 109 -4.22 -12.06 8.18
C LEU A 109 -3.89 -12.71 9.53
N ASP A 110 -4.80 -13.45 10.15
CA ASP A 110 -4.54 -14.08 11.45
C ASP A 110 -3.42 -15.13 11.31
N SER A 111 -2.52 -15.13 12.28
CA SER A 111 -1.48 -16.15 12.47
C SER A 111 -1.71 -16.88 13.78
N LYS A 112 -1.19 -18.11 13.88
CA LYS A 112 -1.20 -18.91 15.12
C LYS A 112 0.04 -18.70 15.98
N ILE A 113 1.08 -18.09 15.41
CA ILE A 113 2.44 -18.01 15.99
C ILE A 113 3.01 -16.59 16.01
N ALA A 114 2.30 -15.63 15.41
CA ALA A 114 2.65 -14.21 15.36
C ALA A 114 1.40 -13.35 15.51
N ASP A 115 1.55 -12.03 15.61
CA ASP A 115 0.41 -11.10 15.66
C ASP A 115 -0.38 -11.08 14.34
N MET A 116 0.29 -11.40 13.23
CA MET A 116 -0.33 -11.50 11.91
C MET A 116 0.52 -12.30 10.93
N SER A 117 -0.07 -12.68 9.79
CA SER A 117 0.65 -13.20 8.63
C SER A 117 0.91 -12.07 7.63
N ASN A 118 2.03 -12.15 6.89
CA ASN A 118 2.31 -11.21 5.82
C ASN A 118 1.46 -11.40 4.56
N ILE A 119 0.66 -12.47 4.50
CA ILE A 119 -0.28 -12.75 3.41
C ILE A 119 -1.66 -13.12 3.95
N GLY A 120 -2.70 -12.89 3.13
CA GLY A 120 -4.03 -13.41 3.40
C GLY A 120 -4.11 -14.93 3.18
N ASN A 121 -4.97 -15.60 3.93
CA ASN A 121 -5.19 -17.06 3.87
C ASN A 121 -6.11 -17.50 2.72
N ALA A 122 -6.46 -16.61 1.79
CA ALA A 122 -7.27 -16.90 0.61
C ALA A 122 -6.75 -16.16 -0.63
N PRO A 123 -7.02 -16.68 -1.85
CA PRO A 123 -6.48 -16.11 -3.09
C PRO A 123 -7.18 -14.82 -3.55
N TYR A 124 -8.22 -14.37 -2.83
CA TYR A 124 -9.03 -13.22 -3.21
C TYR A 124 -8.83 -12.02 -2.29
N GLY A 125 -9.11 -10.82 -2.80
CA GLY A 125 -9.01 -9.60 -2.01
C GLY A 125 -7.58 -9.19 -1.66
N GLY A 126 -6.57 -9.64 -2.39
CA GLY A 126 -5.16 -9.46 -2.07
C GLY A 126 -4.73 -8.01 -1.88
N ALA A 127 -5.28 -7.07 -2.67
CA ALA A 127 -5.00 -5.64 -2.49
C ALA A 127 -5.58 -5.10 -1.17
N ILE A 128 -6.80 -5.55 -0.82
CA ILE A 128 -7.47 -5.14 0.43
C ILE A 128 -6.72 -5.70 1.65
N THR A 129 -6.34 -6.99 1.62
CA THR A 129 -5.61 -7.60 2.74
C THR A 129 -4.21 -6.99 2.89
N ALA A 130 -3.53 -6.63 1.79
CA ALA A 130 -2.27 -5.93 1.84
C ALA A 130 -2.41 -4.54 2.50
N ALA A 131 -3.44 -3.78 2.12
CA ALA A 131 -3.72 -2.48 2.73
C ALA A 131 -4.12 -2.61 4.22
N LEU A 132 -4.91 -3.63 4.58
CA LEU A 132 -5.26 -3.92 5.98
C LEU A 132 -4.04 -4.35 6.80
N TYR A 133 -3.07 -5.04 6.20
CA TYR A 133 -1.79 -5.32 6.83
C TYR A 133 -1.06 -4.03 7.17
N LEU A 134 -0.89 -3.13 6.20
CA LEU A 134 -0.21 -1.85 6.38
C LEU A 134 -0.92 -0.95 7.39
N GLU A 135 -2.25 -0.93 7.39
CA GLU A 135 -3.04 -0.10 8.31
C GLU A 135 -2.72 -0.38 9.78
N ARG A 136 -2.30 -1.61 10.14
CA ARG A 136 -1.88 -1.96 11.51
C ARG A 136 -0.62 -1.23 11.99
N PHE A 137 0.13 -0.64 11.06
CA PHE A 137 1.35 0.11 11.31
C PHE A 137 1.16 1.63 11.24
N VAL A 138 -0.07 2.07 10.96
CA VAL A 138 -0.46 3.48 10.99
C VAL A 138 -1.06 3.79 12.35
N THR A 139 -0.52 4.80 13.04
CA THR A 139 -1.02 5.23 14.36
C THR A 139 -2.47 5.70 14.25
N GLU A 140 -3.31 5.28 15.20
CA GLU A 140 -4.70 5.67 15.28
C GLU A 140 -4.84 7.20 15.26
N GLY A 141 -5.78 7.71 14.47
CA GLY A 141 -6.00 9.15 14.25
C GLY A 141 -5.15 9.77 13.15
N THR A 142 -4.09 9.11 12.67
CA THR A 142 -3.32 9.58 11.51
C THR A 142 -4.11 9.35 10.23
N LYS A 143 -4.37 10.42 9.46
CA LYS A 143 -4.96 10.30 8.13
C LYS A 143 -3.97 9.67 7.18
N TRP A 144 -4.39 8.61 6.50
CA TRP A 144 -3.49 7.81 5.68
C TRP A 144 -4.05 7.52 4.30
N ILE A 145 -3.17 7.64 3.31
CA ILE A 145 -3.41 7.26 1.91
C ILE A 145 -2.32 6.27 1.50
N HIS A 146 -2.73 5.07 1.10
CA HIS A 146 -1.88 4.11 0.42
C HIS A 146 -2.23 4.06 -1.06
N VAL A 147 -1.24 4.20 -1.93
CA VAL A 147 -1.40 4.10 -3.39
C VAL A 147 -0.69 2.84 -3.88
N ASP A 148 -1.48 1.88 -4.37
CA ASP A 148 -0.98 0.64 -4.99
C ASP A 148 -1.18 0.71 -6.51
N PHE A 149 -0.10 0.80 -7.27
CA PHE A 149 -0.13 1.16 -8.68
C PHE A 149 0.84 0.33 -9.53
N MET A 150 0.63 0.34 -10.84
CA MET A 150 1.53 -0.32 -11.80
C MET A 150 2.86 0.43 -11.94
N ALA A 151 2.84 1.75 -11.87
CA ALA A 151 3.97 2.66 -12.09
C ALA A 151 4.70 2.46 -13.45
N TYR A 152 4.02 1.89 -14.43
CA TYR A 152 4.60 1.59 -15.73
C TYR A 152 3.58 1.69 -16.86
N ASN A 153 3.93 2.42 -17.94
CA ASN A 153 3.18 2.44 -19.18
C ASN A 153 3.62 1.28 -20.06
N THR A 154 2.68 0.40 -20.40
CA THR A 154 2.94 -0.78 -21.23
C THR A 154 3.05 -0.47 -22.72
N ALA A 155 2.69 0.76 -23.14
CA ALA A 155 2.79 1.25 -24.50
C ALA A 155 2.92 2.77 -24.54
N SER A 156 3.61 3.28 -25.54
CA SER A 156 3.73 4.73 -25.77
C SER A 156 2.40 5.32 -26.23
N ARG A 157 2.05 6.49 -25.66
CA ARG A 157 0.89 7.32 -26.03
C ARG A 157 1.27 8.81 -25.95
N PRO A 158 0.51 9.75 -26.55
CA PRO A 158 0.84 11.16 -26.54
C PRO A 158 1.12 11.68 -25.12
N GLY A 159 2.30 12.25 -24.91
CA GLY A 159 2.76 12.79 -23.63
C GLY A 159 3.12 11.75 -22.57
N ARG A 160 3.02 10.44 -22.87
CA ARG A 160 3.33 9.34 -21.95
C ARG A 160 4.05 8.21 -22.69
N PRO A 161 5.39 8.21 -22.73
CA PRO A 161 6.14 7.14 -23.34
C PRO A 161 5.96 5.82 -22.60
N GLU A 162 6.26 4.71 -23.25
CA GLU A 162 6.46 3.43 -22.59
C GLU A 162 7.56 3.55 -21.53
N GLY A 163 7.36 2.95 -20.36
CA GLY A 163 8.31 3.03 -19.26
C GLY A 163 7.67 3.49 -17.95
N GLY A 164 8.50 3.94 -17.02
CA GLY A 164 8.06 4.40 -15.70
C GLY A 164 7.05 5.53 -15.78
N GLU A 165 6.01 5.47 -14.97
CA GLU A 165 4.92 6.45 -14.90
C GLU A 165 4.59 6.78 -13.45
N ALA A 166 4.56 8.08 -13.13
CA ALA A 166 4.21 8.58 -11.79
C ALA A 166 2.69 8.69 -11.61
N MET A 167 2.01 7.54 -11.51
CA MET A 167 0.56 7.47 -11.36
C MET A 167 0.11 8.00 -10.01
N GLY A 168 -0.97 8.79 -9.99
CA GLY A 168 -1.52 9.40 -8.78
C GLY A 168 -0.78 10.64 -8.28
N MET A 169 0.41 10.93 -8.79
CA MET A 169 1.25 12.04 -8.31
C MET A 169 0.57 13.40 -8.46
N ARG A 170 -0.06 13.69 -9.61
CA ARG A 170 -0.72 14.97 -9.87
C ARG A 170 -1.97 15.13 -9.00
N ALA A 171 -2.73 14.06 -8.83
CA ALA A 171 -3.90 14.04 -7.96
C ALA A 171 -3.50 14.31 -6.51
N LEU A 172 -2.47 13.66 -6.00
CA LEU A 172 -1.93 13.87 -4.66
C LEU A 172 -1.36 15.28 -4.48
N PHE A 173 -0.58 15.76 -5.46
CA PHE A 173 -0.04 17.12 -5.43
C PHE A 173 -1.16 18.16 -5.34
N ARG A 174 -2.21 18.01 -6.15
CA ARG A 174 -3.37 18.90 -6.10
C ARG A 174 -4.07 18.85 -4.74
N LEU A 175 -4.31 17.67 -4.20
CA LEU A 175 -4.89 17.49 -2.86
C LEU A 175 -4.09 18.24 -1.80
N LEU A 176 -2.78 18.09 -1.79
CA LEU A 176 -1.89 18.75 -0.85
C LEU A 176 -1.83 20.27 -1.06
N LYS A 177 -1.79 20.71 -2.32
CA LYS A 177 -1.82 22.13 -2.66
C LYS A 177 -3.12 22.79 -2.24
N GLU A 178 -4.27 22.15 -2.39
CA GLU A 178 -5.56 22.68 -1.94
C GLU A 178 -5.66 22.71 -0.40
N LYS A 179 -5.02 21.79 0.28
CA LYS A 179 -5.04 21.72 1.75
C LYS A 179 -4.05 22.68 2.41
N TYR A 180 -2.83 22.79 1.87
CA TYR A 180 -1.70 23.48 2.52
C TYR A 180 -1.15 24.66 1.71
N GLY A 181 -1.56 24.83 0.47
CA GLY A 181 -1.06 25.92 -0.39
C GLY A 181 -1.53 27.27 0.14
N THR A 182 -0.62 28.23 0.17
CA THR A 182 -0.97 29.66 0.38
C THR A 182 -1.78 30.14 -0.82
N LYS A 183 -2.87 30.86 -0.54
CA LYS A 183 -3.69 31.56 -1.56
C LYS A 183 -2.90 32.66 -2.24
#